data_659f0b362cce74dd28a9e9588d47e75c
#
_entry.id   659f0b362cce74dd28a9e9588d47e75c
#
_cell.length_a   1.000
_cell.length_b   1.000
_cell.length_c   1.000
_cell.angle_alpha   90.00
_cell.angle_beta   90.00
_cell.angle_gamma   90.00
#
_symmetry.space_group_name_H-M   'P 1'
#
loop_
_entity.id
_entity.type
_entity.pdbx_description
1 polymer ?
#
loop_
_entity_poly.entity_id
_entity_poly.type
_entity_poly.pdbx_seq_one_letter_code
_entity_poly.pdbx_strand_id
1 'polypeptide(L)'
;MQSRQVATDQSGDKSPHSKEPDQESMMKRTDRKKKHLAKSPGGPEGKNLNRRNFVKLVPALGVAALATPRLNLASALAQSPSPTPSPLPSPSPTPAPLRVTKDMLHQAEKLIGIELTEAQEAMALSNVSTNLDRYEALRKIEVPLDTEPATLFHPALPGRKFNVRPAKFQLSKVETPKFSSLEDLAFAPLTQLAELVRTRKVSPVELTKMYLGRLKKYAPKLNCVVTLTEDLALSQASDAEREIKAGKYRGPLHGIPWGAKDLFATKGIRTTWGAEPYRDQVIDYDATVVERLRDAGAVLVAKLSMGALAQGGRWFAGVTRNPWQVEEDRIGSSGSSAGPASATAAGLVGFSIGTETLGSIISPSSRCGVTGLRPTYGRVSRYGAMGLSWTMDKIGPICRGVEDCAAALSGAYGPDGRDLTVGDVPFHWEPSRSVANMRIGYLKTEFDQQTDPERKTIYQQALDALKSAGANLQPIELPKFSVAALRIILVAEAATAFDDITRDGRVNELSGQTENDWPNTFRSSRFIPAVEYIRAQRARRLLMHDMEELMSQWDVFVSPAPGSQSLLVTNLTGHPAVCVPCGFPRSGLPQSIMFTGGLYDEGAPLRVALAYERATQWHTMHPKMDWV
;
A
#
# COMPACT_ATOMS: atom_id res chain seq x y z
N MET A 1 -7.77 -47.23 -51.74
CA MET A 1 -8.67 -48.39 -51.83
C MET A 1 -9.81 -48.17 -50.85
N GLN A 2 -10.94 -47.88 -51.46
CA GLN A 2 -12.31 -48.26 -51.14
C GLN A 2 -12.81 -47.88 -49.73
N SER A 3 -13.65 -46.89 -49.60
CA SER A 3 -15.00 -46.61 -50.13
C SER A 3 -16.14 -47.30 -49.38
N ARG A 4 -17.09 -46.45 -49.02
CA ARG A 4 -18.58 -46.49 -49.06
C ARG A 4 -19.24 -46.33 -47.70
N GLN A 5 -19.94 -45.24 -47.51
CA GLN A 5 -21.28 -44.82 -47.98
C GLN A 5 -22.43 -45.48 -47.20
N VAL A 6 -23.18 -44.66 -46.47
CA VAL A 6 -24.52 -44.09 -46.74
C VAL A 6 -25.72 -44.91 -46.20
N ALA A 7 -26.59 -44.30 -45.45
CA ALA A 7 -28.03 -44.16 -45.57
C ALA A 7 -28.61 -43.60 -44.26
N THR A 8 -29.14 -42.40 -44.13
CA THR A 8 -30.53 -41.92 -44.31
C THR A 8 -31.62 -42.87 -43.84
N ASP A 9 -32.40 -42.49 -42.85
CA ASP A 9 -33.81 -42.25 -43.07
C ASP A 9 -34.53 -41.47 -41.95
N GLN A 10 -35.58 -40.80 -42.41
CA GLN A 10 -36.45 -39.81 -41.84
C GLN A 10 -37.60 -40.38 -40.97
N SER A 11 -38.21 -39.47 -40.33
CA SER A 11 -39.63 -39.29 -39.98
C SER A 11 -39.83 -39.20 -38.47
N GLY A 12 -40.52 -38.28 -37.89
CA GLY A 12 -41.59 -37.40 -38.32
C GLY A 12 -42.37 -36.98 -37.06
N ASP A 13 -42.56 -35.70 -36.98
CA ASP A 13 -43.77 -34.99 -36.67
C ASP A 13 -44.51 -35.18 -35.30
N LYS A 14 -44.70 -34.08 -34.60
CA LYS A 14 -45.90 -33.42 -34.05
C LYS A 14 -45.71 -32.64 -32.79
N SER A 15 -45.77 -31.32 -32.96
CA SER A 15 -46.24 -30.42 -31.88
C SER A 15 -47.72 -30.70 -31.55
N PRO A 16 -48.21 -30.24 -30.37
CA PRO A 16 -48.95 -28.98 -30.40
C PRO A 16 -48.85 -28.08 -29.14
N HIS A 17 -48.92 -26.80 -29.44
CA HIS A 17 -49.53 -25.65 -28.75
C HIS A 17 -50.05 -25.83 -27.30
N SER A 18 -49.71 -24.92 -26.37
CA SER A 18 -50.62 -23.82 -25.99
C SER A 18 -50.17 -23.05 -24.76
N LYS A 19 -50.22 -21.73 -24.89
CA LYS A 19 -50.79 -20.70 -24.02
C LYS A 19 -49.93 -20.15 -22.87
N GLU A 20 -49.52 -18.90 -23.08
CA GLU A 20 -49.37 -17.88 -22.05
C GLU A 20 -50.68 -17.71 -21.28
N PRO A 21 -50.60 -17.30 -20.01
CA PRO A 21 -51.59 -16.37 -19.46
C PRO A 21 -50.97 -15.12 -18.83
N ASP A 22 -51.56 -14.03 -19.18
CA ASP A 22 -51.75 -12.70 -18.66
C ASP A 22 -51.10 -12.27 -17.36
N GLN A 23 -50.44 -11.11 -17.50
CA GLN A 23 -50.27 -10.11 -16.44
C GLN A 23 -51.62 -9.52 -16.06
N GLU A 24 -52.10 -9.76 -14.85
CA GLU A 24 -52.98 -8.91 -14.05
C GLU A 24 -53.59 -9.75 -12.92
N SER A 25 -52.86 -9.90 -11.80
CA SER A 25 -53.49 -10.09 -10.47
C SER A 25 -52.46 -10.46 -9.40
N MET A 26 -51.73 -9.50 -8.85
CA MET A 26 -51.14 -9.56 -7.50
C MET A 26 -50.78 -8.18 -6.98
N MET A 27 -51.76 -7.31 -7.02
CA MET A 27 -51.80 -6.11 -6.21
C MET A 27 -53.05 -6.22 -5.31
N LYS A 28 -52.88 -6.74 -4.10
CA LYS A 28 -53.74 -6.54 -2.93
C LYS A 28 -53.55 -7.70 -1.94
N ARG A 29 -52.70 -7.45 -0.92
CA ARG A 29 -52.82 -7.96 0.46
C ARG A 29 -51.48 -7.91 1.14
N THR A 30 -51.24 -6.84 1.90
CA THR A 30 -50.77 -6.87 3.29
C THR A 30 -50.71 -5.45 3.86
N ASP A 31 -51.90 -4.90 4.08
CA ASP A 31 -52.08 -3.86 5.09
C ASP A 31 -52.62 -4.58 6.33
N ARG A 32 -51.82 -4.64 7.41
CA ARG A 32 -52.26 -4.72 8.82
C ARG A 32 -51.14 -5.23 9.71
N LYS A 33 -50.41 -4.29 10.31
CA LYS A 33 -50.07 -4.31 11.75
C LYS A 33 -49.19 -3.10 12.08
N LYS A 34 -49.84 -1.95 12.25
CA LYS A 34 -49.37 -0.88 13.14
C LYS A 34 -50.03 -1.10 14.50
N LYS A 35 -49.24 -1.25 15.56
CA LYS A 35 -49.62 -0.87 16.91
C LYS A 35 -48.42 -0.50 17.75
N HIS A 36 -48.42 0.78 18.16
CA HIS A 36 -47.94 1.38 19.39
C HIS A 36 -46.49 1.19 19.84
N LEU A 37 -45.72 2.26 19.68
CA LEU A 37 -44.76 2.69 20.70
C LEU A 37 -44.79 4.24 20.83
N ALA A 38 -44.71 4.68 22.08
CA ALA A 38 -45.07 5.99 22.60
C ALA A 38 -44.24 7.15 22.09
N LYS A 39 -44.86 8.33 22.01
CA LYS A 39 -44.25 9.64 21.80
C LYS A 39 -43.45 10.07 23.03
N SER A 40 -42.21 10.55 22.83
CA SER A 40 -41.49 11.44 23.73
C SER A 40 -41.44 12.85 23.15
N PRO A 41 -41.36 13.93 23.95
CA PRO A 41 -41.67 15.29 23.52
C PRO A 41 -40.50 15.97 22.83
N GLY A 42 -40.84 16.92 21.95
CA GLY A 42 -39.99 17.58 20.99
C GLY A 42 -38.85 18.45 21.53
N GLY A 43 -37.75 18.37 20.82
CA GLY A 43 -36.70 19.40 20.79
C GLY A 43 -36.81 20.23 19.50
N PRO A 44 -36.28 21.44 19.44
CA PRO A 44 -36.60 22.39 18.39
C PRO A 44 -35.99 22.01 17.03
N GLU A 45 -36.79 22.16 15.99
CA GLU A 45 -36.40 21.97 14.59
C GLU A 45 -35.23 22.88 14.18
N GLY A 46 -34.09 22.29 13.85
CA GLY A 46 -32.97 22.93 13.21
C GLY A 46 -33.31 23.32 11.75
N LYS A 47 -33.55 24.60 11.48
CA LYS A 47 -33.67 25.12 10.11
C LYS A 47 -32.33 25.05 9.40
N ASN A 48 -32.27 24.28 8.32
CA ASN A 48 -31.13 24.25 7.40
C ASN A 48 -30.86 25.64 6.80
N LEU A 49 -29.77 26.27 7.23
CA LEU A 49 -29.25 27.52 6.65
C LEU A 49 -28.50 27.19 5.34
N ASN A 50 -29.04 27.61 4.20
CA ASN A 50 -28.33 27.49 2.94
C ASN A 50 -27.37 28.70 2.74
N ARG A 51 -26.38 28.55 1.87
CA ARG A 51 -25.31 29.54 1.60
C ARG A 51 -25.80 30.96 1.28
N ARG A 52 -27.00 31.14 0.74
CA ARG A 52 -27.59 32.46 0.41
C ARG A 52 -28.08 33.23 1.64
N ASN A 53 -28.45 32.52 2.70
CA ASN A 53 -28.93 33.16 3.95
C ASN A 53 -27.76 33.53 4.87
N PHE A 54 -26.62 32.86 4.77
CA PHE A 54 -25.40 33.20 5.52
C PHE A 54 -24.80 34.53 5.09
N VAL A 55 -24.78 34.83 3.78
CA VAL A 55 -24.25 36.12 3.23
C VAL A 55 -25.13 37.33 3.61
N LYS A 56 -26.40 37.13 3.95
CA LYS A 56 -27.30 38.22 4.39
C LYS A 56 -27.23 38.54 5.89
N LEU A 57 -26.59 37.66 6.69
CA LEU A 57 -26.46 37.86 8.15
C LEU A 57 -25.20 38.63 8.56
N VAL A 58 -24.19 38.67 7.71
CA VAL A 58 -22.90 39.32 8.00
C VAL A 58 -22.99 40.86 8.09
N PRO A 59 -23.85 41.62 7.35
CA PRO A 59 -24.00 43.05 7.52
C PRO A 59 -24.78 43.47 8.77
N ALA A 60 -25.60 42.61 9.37
CA ALA A 60 -26.46 42.95 10.49
C ALA A 60 -25.74 42.95 11.86
N LEU A 61 -24.59 42.29 11.96
CA LEU A 61 -23.77 42.24 13.18
C LEU A 61 -22.75 43.37 13.29
N GLY A 62 -22.48 44.09 12.18
CA GLY A 62 -21.55 45.24 12.14
C GLY A 62 -22.14 46.58 12.57
N VAL A 63 -23.46 46.71 12.73
CA VAL A 63 -24.15 48.00 13.03
C VAL A 63 -24.63 48.08 14.49
N ALA A 64 -24.60 47.01 15.27
CA ALA A 64 -25.08 47.00 16.66
C ALA A 64 -24.05 47.51 17.69
N ALA A 65 -22.83 47.90 17.27
CA ALA A 65 -21.77 48.37 18.19
C ALA A 65 -21.63 49.87 18.31
N LEU A 66 -22.51 50.71 17.75
CA LEU A 66 -22.41 52.19 17.74
C LEU A 66 -23.64 52.92 18.30
N ALA A 67 -24.41 52.34 19.22
CA ALA A 67 -25.50 53.04 19.88
C ALA A 67 -25.40 52.90 21.41
N THR A 68 -24.57 53.74 22.04
CA THR A 68 -24.66 54.00 23.49
C THR A 68 -25.42 55.31 23.72
N PRO A 69 -26.46 55.37 24.60
CA PRO A 69 -27.15 56.58 24.92
C PRO A 69 -26.29 57.49 25.79
N ARG A 70 -26.26 58.81 25.44
CA ARG A 70 -25.69 59.87 26.28
C ARG A 70 -26.56 60.04 27.50
N LEU A 71 -26.09 59.75 28.68
CA LEU A 71 -26.64 60.16 29.93
C LEU A 71 -26.01 61.49 30.34
N ASN A 72 -26.86 62.57 30.42
CA ASN A 72 -26.52 63.84 31.03
C ASN A 72 -26.25 63.66 32.52
N LEU A 73 -25.08 64.04 32.99
CA LEU A 73 -24.82 64.28 34.40
C LEU A 73 -24.56 65.82 34.61
N ALA A 74 -25.52 66.48 35.17
CA ALA A 74 -25.33 67.76 35.82
C ALA A 74 -25.53 67.53 37.34
N SER A 75 -24.59 68.07 38.11
CA SER A 75 -24.69 68.43 39.54
C SER A 75 -24.48 67.33 40.58
N ALA A 76 -23.26 67.26 41.11
CA ALA A 76 -22.97 67.16 42.54
C ALA A 76 -21.52 67.59 42.80
N LEU A 77 -21.35 68.82 43.25
CA LEU A 77 -20.13 69.34 43.89
C LEU A 77 -20.06 68.76 45.33
N ALA A 78 -19.05 67.96 45.64
CA ALA A 78 -18.55 67.81 47.00
C ALA A 78 -17.14 67.26 47.01
N GLN A 79 -16.17 68.03 47.44
CA GLN A 79 -14.93 67.76 48.13
C GLN A 79 -13.94 66.70 47.55
N SER A 80 -12.85 67.23 47.01
CA SER A 80 -11.66 66.50 46.60
C SER A 80 -10.83 66.09 47.81
N PRO A 81 -10.44 64.81 47.99
CA PRO A 81 -9.25 64.43 48.74
C PRO A 81 -8.00 64.58 47.85
N SER A 82 -6.89 65.00 48.47
CA SER A 82 -5.55 65.14 47.86
C SER A 82 -5.11 63.98 47.04
N PRO A 83 -4.37 64.16 45.93
CA PRO A 83 -3.91 63.05 45.09
C PRO A 83 -2.86 62.23 45.79
N THR A 84 -3.18 60.96 46.01
CA THR A 84 -2.17 59.92 46.34
C THR A 84 -1.29 59.76 45.09
N PRO A 85 0.05 59.71 45.21
CA PRO A 85 0.91 59.51 44.04
C PRO A 85 0.59 58.18 43.38
N SER A 86 0.28 58.19 42.09
CA SER A 86 0.12 56.97 41.27
C SER A 86 1.38 56.13 41.38
N PRO A 87 1.26 54.83 41.56
CA PRO A 87 2.41 53.95 41.48
C PRO A 87 3.06 54.09 40.11
N LEU A 88 4.38 54.25 40.09
CA LEU A 88 5.19 54.23 38.87
C LEU A 88 4.82 52.98 38.06
N PRO A 89 4.65 53.08 36.71
CA PRO A 89 4.42 51.91 35.91
C PRO A 89 5.54 50.91 36.16
N SER A 90 5.18 49.67 36.52
CA SER A 90 6.11 48.58 36.61
C SER A 90 6.94 48.50 35.32
N PRO A 91 8.26 48.35 35.40
CA PRO A 91 9.07 48.23 34.19
C PRO A 91 8.51 47.11 33.32
N SER A 92 8.23 47.43 32.07
CA SER A 92 7.84 46.42 31.09
C SER A 92 8.89 45.29 31.14
N PRO A 93 8.48 44.03 31.18
CA PRO A 93 9.43 42.95 31.20
C PRO A 93 10.39 43.07 30.00
N THR A 94 11.69 43.09 30.31
CA THR A 94 12.73 43.11 29.29
C THR A 94 12.45 41.97 28.31
N PRO A 95 12.34 42.21 27.00
CA PRO A 95 12.10 41.15 26.01
C PRO A 95 13.16 40.06 26.20
N ALA A 96 12.73 38.83 26.26
CA ALA A 96 13.66 37.69 26.28
C ALA A 96 14.63 37.80 25.10
N PRO A 97 15.91 37.51 25.27
CA PRO A 97 16.89 37.60 24.19
C PRO A 97 16.45 36.66 23.04
N LEU A 98 16.53 37.15 21.82
CA LEU A 98 16.20 36.36 20.62
C LEU A 98 17.13 35.15 20.55
N ARG A 99 16.56 33.99 20.28
CA ARG A 99 17.30 32.71 20.16
C ARG A 99 18.05 32.58 18.84
N VAL A 100 17.70 33.39 17.85
CA VAL A 100 18.31 33.44 16.52
C VAL A 100 18.97 34.80 16.33
N THR A 101 20.21 34.81 15.85
CA THR A 101 20.93 36.04 15.47
C THR A 101 20.72 36.33 13.99
N LYS A 102 21.03 37.57 13.58
CA LYS A 102 20.99 38.00 12.18
C LYS A 102 21.92 37.14 11.31
N ASP A 103 23.13 36.85 11.80
CA ASP A 103 24.10 36.03 11.08
C ASP A 103 23.61 34.59 10.88
N MET A 104 22.95 34.00 11.89
CA MET A 104 22.32 32.68 11.75
C MET A 104 21.25 32.69 10.67
N LEU A 105 20.40 33.72 10.63
CA LEU A 105 19.37 33.86 9.60
C LEU A 105 19.99 34.00 8.21
N HIS A 106 20.97 34.86 8.05
CA HIS A 106 21.70 35.05 6.78
C HIS A 106 22.35 33.75 6.27
N GLN A 107 22.95 32.94 7.16
CA GLN A 107 23.48 31.63 6.74
C GLN A 107 22.36 30.63 6.39
N ALA A 108 21.22 30.66 7.08
CA ALA A 108 20.09 29.79 6.80
C ALA A 108 19.45 30.10 5.42
N GLU A 109 19.43 31.36 5.00
CA GLU A 109 18.93 31.78 3.67
C GLU A 109 19.64 31.03 2.54
N LYS A 110 20.96 30.84 2.65
CA LYS A 110 21.76 30.09 1.67
C LYS A 110 21.35 28.63 1.58
N LEU A 111 20.95 28.01 2.72
CA LEU A 111 20.49 26.62 2.77
C LEU A 111 19.13 26.44 2.09
N ILE A 112 18.26 27.45 2.17
CA ILE A 112 16.89 27.37 1.63
C ILE A 112 16.73 28.09 0.28
N GLY A 113 17.82 28.71 -0.24
CA GLY A 113 17.87 29.32 -1.58
C GLY A 113 17.05 30.58 -1.71
N ILE A 114 17.05 31.45 -0.69
CA ILE A 114 16.44 32.78 -0.71
C ILE A 114 17.48 33.84 -0.33
N GLU A 115 17.20 35.08 -0.69
CA GLU A 115 17.96 36.26 -0.28
C GLU A 115 17.02 37.31 0.28
N LEU A 116 17.30 37.78 1.50
CA LEU A 116 16.58 38.85 2.15
C LEU A 116 17.45 40.11 2.22
N THR A 117 16.84 41.26 2.21
CA THR A 117 17.53 42.49 2.52
C THR A 117 17.76 42.60 4.03
N GLU A 118 18.73 43.42 4.47
CA GLU A 118 19.01 43.65 5.89
C GLU A 118 17.77 44.07 6.70
N ALA A 119 16.88 44.87 6.11
CA ALA A 119 15.64 45.30 6.75
C ALA A 119 14.65 44.11 6.89
N GLN A 120 14.58 43.21 5.89
CA GLN A 120 13.75 42.01 5.92
C GLN A 120 14.27 41.00 6.94
N GLU A 121 15.58 40.80 7.02
CA GLU A 121 16.21 39.96 8.04
C GLU A 121 15.87 40.46 9.44
N ALA A 122 16.03 41.77 9.70
CA ALA A 122 15.72 42.39 10.99
C ALA A 122 14.24 42.18 11.40
N MET A 123 13.30 42.29 10.45
CA MET A 123 11.88 42.02 10.70
C MET A 123 11.58 40.55 10.94
N ALA A 124 12.30 39.64 10.28
CA ALA A 124 12.08 38.20 10.38
C ALA A 124 12.57 37.57 11.70
N LEU A 125 13.59 38.15 12.35
CA LEU A 125 14.26 37.58 13.53
C LEU A 125 13.29 37.20 14.67
N SER A 126 12.36 38.08 15.01
CA SER A 126 11.38 37.82 16.08
C SER A 126 10.47 36.64 15.74
N ASN A 127 10.00 36.58 14.50
CA ASN A 127 9.11 35.52 14.02
C ASN A 127 9.83 34.17 13.96
N VAL A 128 11.09 34.16 13.51
CA VAL A 128 11.90 32.93 13.44
C VAL A 128 12.19 32.41 14.87
N SER A 129 12.52 33.29 15.83
CA SER A 129 12.69 32.91 17.22
C SER A 129 11.40 32.33 17.82
N THR A 130 10.26 32.96 17.55
CA THR A 130 8.95 32.46 17.99
C THR A 130 8.61 31.09 17.36
N ASN A 131 9.03 30.84 16.12
CA ASN A 131 8.84 29.52 15.48
C ASN A 131 9.61 28.42 16.21
N LEU A 132 10.80 28.69 16.73
CA LEU A 132 11.53 27.71 17.55
C LEU A 132 10.74 27.30 18.80
N ASP A 133 10.11 28.28 19.47
CA ASP A 133 9.26 28.00 20.64
C ASP A 133 8.02 27.17 20.26
N ARG A 134 7.43 27.45 19.10
CA ARG A 134 6.32 26.66 18.54
C ARG A 134 6.75 25.23 18.20
N TYR A 135 7.95 25.04 17.65
CA TYR A 135 8.47 23.69 17.35
C TYR A 135 8.66 22.90 18.64
N GLU A 136 9.19 23.50 19.71
CA GLU A 136 9.32 22.85 21.00
C GLU A 136 7.97 22.50 21.62
N ALA A 137 6.97 23.38 21.52
CA ALA A 137 5.61 23.10 21.98
C ALA A 137 4.96 21.96 21.18
N LEU A 138 5.10 21.98 19.84
CA LEU A 138 4.58 20.95 18.96
C LEU A 138 5.18 19.57 19.26
N ARG A 139 6.49 19.51 19.52
CA ARG A 139 7.23 18.27 19.82
C ARG A 139 6.87 17.64 21.16
N LYS A 140 6.17 18.38 22.04
CA LYS A 140 5.59 17.85 23.29
C LYS A 140 4.25 17.15 23.08
N ILE A 141 3.64 17.31 21.91
CA ILE A 141 2.42 16.60 21.53
C ILE A 141 2.84 15.21 21.09
N GLU A 142 2.40 14.20 21.80
CA GLU A 142 2.60 12.81 21.42
C GLU A 142 1.68 12.48 20.24
N VAL A 143 2.26 12.11 19.11
CA VAL A 143 1.54 11.74 17.88
C VAL A 143 1.97 10.32 17.50
N PRO A 144 1.12 9.30 17.73
CA PRO A 144 1.39 7.93 17.31
C PRO A 144 1.71 7.83 15.82
N LEU A 145 2.59 6.91 15.42
CA LEU A 145 3.05 6.77 14.04
C LEU A 145 1.93 6.38 13.06
N ASP A 146 0.89 5.71 13.52
CA ASP A 146 -0.32 5.36 12.78
C ASP A 146 -1.34 6.50 12.68
N THR A 147 -1.07 7.67 13.27
CA THR A 147 -1.90 8.88 13.13
C THR A 147 -1.64 9.52 11.77
N GLU A 148 -2.62 9.44 10.87
CA GLU A 148 -2.52 10.06 9.55
C GLU A 148 -2.63 11.59 9.60
N PRO A 149 -1.93 12.32 8.69
CA PRO A 149 -2.10 13.76 8.57
C PRO A 149 -3.56 14.10 8.18
N ALA A 150 -4.07 15.23 8.66
CA ALA A 150 -5.41 15.72 8.27
C ALA A 150 -5.53 16.02 6.76
N THR A 151 -4.41 16.18 6.05
CA THR A 151 -4.35 16.31 4.59
C THR A 151 -4.11 14.93 3.97
N LEU A 152 -5.16 14.32 3.39
CA LEU A 152 -5.10 12.98 2.81
C LEU A 152 -4.80 13.02 1.31
N PHE A 153 -4.00 12.06 0.86
CA PHE A 153 -3.76 11.83 -0.55
C PHE A 153 -4.84 10.88 -1.12
N HIS A 154 -5.46 11.28 -2.22
CA HIS A 154 -6.33 10.43 -3.01
C HIS A 154 -5.78 10.34 -4.44
N PRO A 155 -5.49 9.14 -4.96
CA PRO A 155 -4.88 8.97 -6.28
C PRO A 155 -5.84 9.34 -7.41
N ALA A 156 -7.14 9.21 -7.18
CA ALA A 156 -8.16 9.53 -8.17
C ALA A 156 -8.40 11.04 -8.29
N LEU A 157 -8.47 11.53 -9.52
CA LEU A 157 -8.86 12.90 -9.80
C LEU A 157 -10.35 13.13 -9.52
N PRO A 158 -10.79 14.35 -9.13
CA PRO A 158 -12.20 14.67 -8.96
C PRO A 158 -13.00 14.35 -10.21
N GLY A 159 -14.14 13.67 -10.05
CA GLY A 159 -15.01 13.26 -11.15
C GLY A 159 -14.66 11.93 -11.81
N ARG A 160 -13.52 11.31 -11.48
CA ARG A 160 -13.20 9.96 -11.93
C ARG A 160 -14.25 8.97 -11.43
N LYS A 161 -14.82 8.19 -12.35
CA LYS A 161 -15.78 7.13 -12.02
C LYS A 161 -15.10 5.78 -12.07
N PHE A 162 -15.38 4.94 -11.09
CA PHE A 162 -14.91 3.56 -11.03
C PHE A 162 -16.06 2.57 -11.24
N ASN A 163 -15.73 1.34 -11.58
CA ASN A 163 -16.69 0.26 -11.64
C ASN A 163 -17.07 -0.17 -10.22
N VAL A 164 -18.24 0.30 -9.77
CA VAL A 164 -18.81 -0.01 -8.43
C VAL A 164 -19.86 -1.13 -8.48
N ARG A 165 -19.96 -1.87 -9.59
CA ARG A 165 -20.80 -3.06 -9.64
C ARG A 165 -20.32 -4.07 -8.60
N PRO A 166 -21.19 -4.97 -8.12
CA PRO A 166 -20.78 -6.03 -7.19
C PRO A 166 -19.54 -6.76 -7.68
N ALA A 167 -18.64 -7.07 -6.76
CA ALA A 167 -17.39 -7.75 -7.09
C ALA A 167 -17.68 -9.06 -7.84
N LYS A 168 -16.96 -9.26 -8.95
CA LYS A 168 -16.96 -10.53 -9.67
C LYS A 168 -15.58 -11.13 -9.49
N PHE A 169 -15.49 -12.14 -8.64
CA PHE A 169 -14.23 -12.81 -8.33
C PHE A 169 -14.35 -14.30 -8.64
N GLN A 170 -13.49 -14.78 -9.53
CA GLN A 170 -13.45 -16.18 -9.93
C GLN A 170 -11.99 -16.60 -10.13
N LEU A 171 -11.59 -17.70 -9.55
CA LEU A 171 -10.30 -18.34 -9.83
C LEU A 171 -10.44 -19.35 -10.96
N SER A 172 -9.35 -19.61 -11.67
CA SER A 172 -9.26 -20.67 -12.66
C SER A 172 -9.53 -22.03 -11.98
N LYS A 173 -10.06 -22.95 -12.78
CA LYS A 173 -10.13 -24.35 -12.34
C LYS A 173 -8.71 -24.91 -12.25
N VAL A 174 -8.33 -25.40 -11.09
CA VAL A 174 -6.98 -25.87 -10.80
C VAL A 174 -6.96 -27.38 -10.77
N GLU A 175 -5.97 -27.97 -11.43
CA GLU A 175 -5.64 -29.39 -11.26
C GLU A 175 -4.82 -29.56 -10.00
N THR A 176 -5.20 -30.53 -9.14
CA THR A 176 -4.44 -30.83 -7.95
C THR A 176 -3.14 -31.55 -8.34
N PRO A 177 -1.97 -31.08 -7.85
CA PRO A 177 -0.71 -31.74 -8.13
C PRO A 177 -0.69 -33.16 -7.55
N LYS A 178 0.01 -34.05 -8.22
CA LYS A 178 0.41 -35.33 -7.63
C LYS A 178 1.60 -35.08 -6.71
N PHE A 179 1.60 -35.63 -5.54
CA PHE A 179 2.70 -35.53 -4.58
C PHE A 179 2.88 -36.87 -3.85
N SER A 180 4.10 -37.15 -3.49
CA SER A 180 4.49 -38.36 -2.73
C SER A 180 4.75 -38.01 -1.27
N SER A 181 5.14 -36.78 -1.00
CA SER A 181 5.37 -36.23 0.33
C SER A 181 4.82 -34.80 0.42
N LEU A 182 4.56 -34.32 1.63
CA LEU A 182 4.15 -32.92 1.82
C LEU A 182 5.23 -31.94 1.37
N GLU A 183 6.49 -32.32 1.41
CA GLU A 183 7.63 -31.52 0.97
C GLU A 183 7.54 -31.17 -0.53
N ASP A 184 6.94 -32.04 -1.35
CA ASP A 184 6.72 -31.79 -2.78
C ASP A 184 5.78 -30.60 -3.02
N LEU A 185 4.99 -30.22 -2.02
CA LEU A 185 4.05 -29.09 -2.08
C LEU A 185 4.67 -27.75 -1.67
N ALA A 186 5.93 -27.72 -1.25
CA ALA A 186 6.59 -26.52 -0.73
C ALA A 186 6.55 -25.34 -1.72
N PHE A 187 6.65 -25.64 -3.02
CA PHE A 187 6.62 -24.65 -4.10
C PHE A 187 5.30 -24.61 -4.87
N ALA A 188 4.28 -25.37 -4.44
CA ALA A 188 2.98 -25.36 -5.09
C ALA A 188 2.34 -23.95 -4.99
N PRO A 189 1.69 -23.45 -6.06
CA PRO A 189 0.93 -22.21 -6.00
C PRO A 189 -0.14 -22.24 -4.90
N LEU A 190 -0.45 -21.08 -4.32
CA LEU A 190 -1.51 -20.92 -3.30
C LEU A 190 -2.83 -21.52 -3.79
N THR A 191 -3.18 -21.29 -5.05
CA THR A 191 -4.42 -21.81 -5.66
C THR A 191 -4.47 -23.34 -5.65
N GLN A 192 -3.35 -24.02 -5.89
CA GLN A 192 -3.26 -25.49 -5.78
C GLN A 192 -3.34 -25.97 -4.33
N LEU A 193 -2.63 -25.30 -3.41
CA LEU A 193 -2.72 -25.59 -1.98
C LEU A 193 -4.16 -25.43 -1.46
N ALA A 194 -4.84 -24.36 -1.88
CA ALA A 194 -6.23 -24.10 -1.54
C ALA A 194 -7.18 -25.22 -2.00
N GLU A 195 -6.98 -25.74 -3.21
CA GLU A 195 -7.79 -26.84 -3.74
C GLU A 195 -7.52 -28.17 -3.00
N LEU A 196 -6.25 -28.44 -2.63
CA LEU A 196 -5.90 -29.60 -1.81
C LEU A 196 -6.55 -29.54 -0.42
N VAL A 197 -6.54 -28.35 0.21
CA VAL A 197 -7.18 -28.12 1.52
C VAL A 197 -8.71 -28.20 1.40
N ARG A 198 -9.29 -27.56 0.40
CA ARG A 198 -10.75 -27.57 0.15
C ARG A 198 -11.28 -28.99 -0.06
N THR A 199 -10.54 -29.81 -0.82
CA THR A 199 -10.89 -31.22 -1.10
C THR A 199 -10.46 -32.19 -0.01
N ARG A 200 -9.84 -31.69 1.08
CA ARG A 200 -9.36 -32.47 2.24
C ARG A 200 -8.28 -33.51 1.86
N LYS A 201 -7.56 -33.29 0.77
CA LYS A 201 -6.42 -34.14 0.39
C LYS A 201 -5.18 -33.83 1.24
N VAL A 202 -5.10 -32.60 1.77
CA VAL A 202 -4.09 -32.15 2.73
C VAL A 202 -4.82 -31.38 3.83
N SER A 203 -4.46 -31.60 5.09
CA SER A 203 -5.05 -30.85 6.19
C SER A 203 -4.28 -29.53 6.41
N PRO A 204 -4.97 -28.46 6.89
CA PRO A 204 -4.30 -27.22 7.31
C PRO A 204 -3.18 -27.46 8.32
N VAL A 205 -3.36 -28.40 9.25
CA VAL A 205 -2.37 -28.72 10.29
C VAL A 205 -1.13 -29.37 9.67
N GLU A 206 -1.29 -30.35 8.75
CA GLU A 206 -0.18 -30.99 8.06
C GLU A 206 0.61 -29.98 7.22
N LEU A 207 -0.10 -29.15 6.45
CA LEU A 207 0.51 -28.10 5.62
C LEU A 207 1.27 -27.07 6.47
N THR A 208 0.70 -26.66 7.60
CA THR A 208 1.35 -25.74 8.54
C THR A 208 2.61 -26.34 9.15
N LYS A 209 2.57 -27.61 9.59
CA LYS A 209 3.73 -28.31 10.13
C LYS A 209 4.86 -28.42 9.10
N MET A 210 4.53 -28.71 7.85
CA MET A 210 5.52 -28.75 6.76
C MET A 210 6.22 -27.40 6.60
N TYR A 211 5.47 -26.28 6.48
CA TYR A 211 6.07 -24.96 6.33
C TYR A 211 6.85 -24.51 7.59
N LEU A 212 6.38 -24.83 8.80
CA LEU A 212 7.13 -24.57 10.04
C LEU A 212 8.44 -25.35 10.08
N GLY A 213 8.45 -26.61 9.65
CA GLY A 213 9.66 -27.41 9.51
C GLY A 213 10.65 -26.79 8.53
N ARG A 214 10.18 -26.33 7.39
CA ARG A 214 11.00 -25.65 6.39
C ARG A 214 11.53 -24.31 6.90
N LEU A 215 10.71 -23.51 7.59
CA LEU A 215 11.16 -22.26 8.20
C LEU A 215 12.27 -22.52 9.22
N LYS A 216 12.13 -23.52 10.10
CA LYS A 216 13.18 -23.89 11.07
C LYS A 216 14.47 -24.33 10.38
N LYS A 217 14.38 -25.08 9.28
CA LYS A 217 15.53 -25.60 8.55
C LYS A 217 16.27 -24.53 7.74
N TYR A 218 15.54 -23.74 6.93
CA TYR A 218 16.14 -22.91 5.89
C TYR A 218 16.22 -21.42 6.25
N ALA A 219 15.31 -20.90 7.09
CA ALA A 219 15.28 -19.47 7.38
C ALA A 219 16.54 -18.93 8.09
N PRO A 220 17.24 -19.68 8.95
CA PRO A 220 18.49 -19.19 9.56
C PRO A 220 19.55 -18.83 8.51
N LYS A 221 19.73 -19.64 7.47
CA LYS A 221 20.70 -19.37 6.39
C LYS A 221 20.29 -18.17 5.54
N LEU A 222 18.98 -17.98 5.30
CA LEU A 222 18.45 -16.85 4.53
C LEU A 222 18.35 -15.54 5.34
N ASN A 223 18.42 -15.64 6.66
CA ASN A 223 18.21 -14.50 7.57
C ASN A 223 16.88 -13.76 7.26
N CYS A 224 15.80 -14.51 6.99
CA CYS A 224 14.53 -13.97 6.48
C CYS A 224 13.39 -13.95 7.51
N VAL A 225 13.62 -14.45 8.74
CA VAL A 225 12.60 -14.55 9.80
C VAL A 225 13.03 -13.75 11.04
N VAL A 226 12.12 -12.92 11.55
CA VAL A 226 12.27 -12.19 12.82
C VAL A 226 11.70 -13.00 13.98
N THR A 227 10.48 -13.56 13.77
CA THR A 227 9.76 -14.33 14.81
C THR A 227 8.95 -15.44 14.14
N LEU A 228 9.14 -16.68 14.58
CA LEU A 228 8.23 -17.78 14.28
C LEU A 228 7.01 -17.68 15.19
N THR A 229 5.82 -17.88 14.64
CA THR A 229 4.54 -17.80 15.36
C THR A 229 3.92 -19.20 15.51
N GLU A 230 4.72 -20.17 15.94
CA GLU A 230 4.39 -21.60 15.90
C GLU A 230 3.10 -21.96 16.64
N ASP A 231 2.98 -21.54 17.91
CA ASP A 231 1.78 -21.84 18.71
C ASP A 231 0.53 -21.21 18.12
N LEU A 232 0.62 -19.95 17.67
CA LEU A 232 -0.47 -19.27 16.99
C LEU A 232 -0.83 -19.98 15.69
N ALA A 233 0.16 -20.37 14.89
CA ALA A 233 -0.03 -21.03 13.62
C ALA A 233 -0.72 -22.40 13.79
N LEU A 234 -0.30 -23.20 14.76
CA LEU A 234 -0.91 -24.50 15.04
C LEU A 234 -2.34 -24.36 15.56
N SER A 235 -2.60 -23.36 16.39
CA SER A 235 -3.96 -23.05 16.83
C SER A 235 -4.87 -22.65 15.67
N GLN A 236 -4.43 -21.70 14.83
CA GLN A 236 -5.19 -21.26 13.64
C GLN A 236 -5.40 -22.40 12.64
N ALA A 237 -4.40 -23.24 12.42
CA ALA A 237 -4.50 -24.40 11.53
C ALA A 237 -5.51 -25.44 12.05
N SER A 238 -5.52 -25.69 13.36
CA SER A 238 -6.48 -26.60 13.99
C SER A 238 -7.90 -26.09 13.89
N ASP A 239 -8.11 -24.79 14.07
CA ASP A 239 -9.41 -24.15 13.89
C ASP A 239 -9.90 -24.23 12.45
N ALA A 240 -9.02 -23.92 11.47
CA ALA A 240 -9.32 -24.06 10.05
C ALA A 240 -9.67 -25.52 9.68
N GLU A 241 -8.90 -26.48 10.16
CA GLU A 241 -9.16 -27.91 9.91
C GLU A 241 -10.53 -28.32 10.45
N ARG A 242 -10.86 -27.92 11.69
CA ARG A 242 -12.16 -28.19 12.33
C ARG A 242 -13.31 -27.60 11.52
N GLU A 243 -13.20 -26.34 11.09
CA GLU A 243 -14.22 -25.68 10.28
C GLU A 243 -14.43 -26.37 8.92
N ILE A 244 -13.33 -26.70 8.21
CA ILE A 244 -13.38 -27.37 6.90
C ILE A 244 -13.99 -28.78 7.04
N LYS A 245 -13.65 -29.53 8.09
CA LYS A 245 -14.26 -30.84 8.39
C LYS A 245 -15.78 -30.72 8.65
N ALA A 246 -16.20 -29.61 9.28
CA ALA A 246 -17.61 -29.30 9.51
C ALA A 246 -18.33 -28.74 8.26
N GLY A 247 -17.68 -28.64 7.10
CA GLY A 247 -18.27 -28.13 5.85
C GLY A 247 -18.22 -26.62 5.69
N LYS A 248 -17.62 -25.88 6.63
CA LYS A 248 -17.44 -24.43 6.54
C LYS A 248 -16.12 -24.11 5.86
N TYR A 249 -16.15 -23.69 4.60
CA TYR A 249 -14.99 -23.23 3.85
C TYR A 249 -15.09 -21.74 3.56
N ARG A 250 -14.12 -20.94 4.06
CA ARG A 250 -14.15 -19.48 4.01
C ARG A 250 -13.65 -18.92 2.67
N GLY A 251 -12.96 -19.73 1.85
CA GLY A 251 -12.39 -19.31 0.58
C GLY A 251 -10.95 -19.74 0.38
N PRO A 252 -10.26 -19.25 -0.66
CA PRO A 252 -8.96 -19.79 -1.10
C PRO A 252 -7.81 -19.59 -0.12
N LEU A 253 -7.97 -18.75 0.90
CA LEU A 253 -6.96 -18.52 1.93
C LEU A 253 -7.15 -19.41 3.17
N HIS A 254 -8.29 -20.13 3.26
CA HIS A 254 -8.64 -20.91 4.44
C HIS A 254 -7.68 -22.07 4.68
N GLY A 255 -6.95 -22.03 5.79
CA GLY A 255 -5.95 -23.01 6.17
C GLY A 255 -4.59 -22.86 5.47
N ILE A 256 -4.36 -21.77 4.74
CA ILE A 256 -3.11 -21.55 4.01
C ILE A 256 -2.08 -20.80 4.86
N PRO A 257 -0.88 -21.36 5.07
CA PRO A 257 0.20 -20.71 5.81
C PRO A 257 0.79 -19.51 5.09
N TRP A 258 0.92 -18.36 5.80
CA TRP A 258 1.45 -17.13 5.24
C TRP A 258 2.44 -16.44 6.17
N GLY A 259 3.26 -15.54 5.59
CA GLY A 259 4.22 -14.73 6.31
C GLY A 259 3.94 -13.24 6.22
N ALA A 260 4.04 -12.56 7.37
CA ALA A 260 3.82 -11.12 7.49
C ALA A 260 5.14 -10.36 7.49
N LYS A 261 5.32 -9.35 6.63
CA LYS A 261 6.42 -8.39 6.78
C LYS A 261 6.41 -7.79 8.18
N ASP A 262 7.56 -7.66 8.81
CA ASP A 262 7.69 -7.33 10.22
C ASP A 262 7.41 -5.85 10.58
N LEU A 263 6.64 -5.17 9.73
CA LEU A 263 6.08 -3.85 10.04
C LEU A 263 4.58 -3.88 10.37
N PHE A 264 3.91 -5.03 10.18
CA PHE A 264 2.50 -5.16 10.54
C PHE A 264 2.36 -5.48 12.02
N ALA A 265 1.67 -4.62 12.77
CA ALA A 265 1.29 -4.87 14.13
C ALA A 265 0.57 -6.22 14.22
N THR A 266 1.02 -7.07 15.13
CA THR A 266 0.45 -8.38 15.41
C THR A 266 0.36 -8.49 16.92
N LYS A 267 -0.84 -8.48 17.45
CA LYS A 267 -1.11 -8.37 18.89
C LYS A 267 -0.33 -9.37 19.70
N GLY A 268 0.46 -8.86 20.66
CA GLY A 268 1.27 -9.66 21.58
C GLY A 268 2.50 -10.31 20.96
N ILE A 269 2.77 -10.06 19.66
CA ILE A 269 3.93 -10.59 18.95
C ILE A 269 4.88 -9.44 18.61
N ARG A 270 6.16 -9.68 18.84
CA ARG A 270 7.22 -8.74 18.54
C ARG A 270 7.14 -8.23 17.09
N THR A 271 7.20 -6.92 16.90
CA THR A 271 7.12 -6.21 15.62
C THR A 271 8.20 -5.13 15.61
N THR A 272 9.32 -5.41 14.95
CA THR A 272 10.59 -4.68 15.15
C THR A 272 10.89 -3.62 14.10
N TRP A 273 10.11 -3.56 13.02
CA TRP A 273 10.37 -2.71 11.85
C TRP A 273 11.77 -2.88 11.25
N GLY A 274 12.43 -4.03 11.55
CA GLY A 274 13.80 -4.34 11.14
C GLY A 274 14.89 -3.45 11.75
N ALA A 275 14.57 -2.61 12.73
CA ALA A 275 15.41 -1.55 13.26
C ALA A 275 15.77 -1.79 14.73
N GLU A 276 17.04 -1.59 15.10
CA GLU A 276 17.56 -1.81 16.45
C GLU A 276 16.77 -1.06 17.53
N PRO A 277 16.40 0.24 17.36
CA PRO A 277 15.64 0.97 18.39
C PRO A 277 14.28 0.35 18.72
N TYR A 278 13.76 -0.53 17.88
CA TYR A 278 12.45 -1.19 18.02
C TYR A 278 12.56 -2.72 18.15
N ARG A 279 13.77 -3.26 18.42
CA ARG A 279 14.04 -4.70 18.47
C ARG A 279 13.07 -5.49 19.35
N ASP A 280 12.71 -4.96 20.48
CA ASP A 280 11.87 -5.62 21.48
C ASP A 280 10.44 -5.07 21.53
N GLN A 281 10.04 -4.27 20.53
CA GLN A 281 8.72 -3.67 20.46
C GLN A 281 7.62 -4.74 20.34
N VAL A 282 6.62 -4.65 21.21
CA VAL A 282 5.38 -5.43 21.14
C VAL A 282 4.21 -4.45 21.06
N ILE A 283 3.33 -4.65 20.08
CA ILE A 283 2.17 -3.80 19.83
C ILE A 283 0.91 -4.58 20.28
N ASP A 284 -0.01 -3.93 21.01
CA ASP A 284 -1.18 -4.58 21.62
C ASP A 284 -2.46 -4.56 20.74
N TYR A 285 -2.29 -4.48 19.42
CA TYR A 285 -3.38 -4.59 18.47
C TYR A 285 -2.88 -5.23 17.16
N ASP A 286 -3.83 -5.71 16.33
CA ASP A 286 -3.55 -6.24 15.01
C ASP A 286 -3.68 -5.16 13.94
N ALA A 287 -2.81 -5.19 12.94
CA ALA A 287 -3.04 -4.44 11.69
C ALA A 287 -4.25 -5.00 10.95
N THR A 288 -5.00 -4.13 10.26
CA THR A 288 -6.20 -4.54 9.49
C THR A 288 -5.94 -5.70 8.54
N VAL A 289 -4.77 -5.72 7.89
CA VAL A 289 -4.41 -6.83 6.98
C VAL A 289 -4.24 -8.15 7.73
N VAL A 290 -3.73 -8.13 8.97
CA VAL A 290 -3.60 -9.32 9.84
C VAL A 290 -4.99 -9.80 10.29
N GLU A 291 -5.86 -8.89 10.72
CA GLU A 291 -7.26 -9.20 11.07
C GLU A 291 -7.98 -9.86 9.91
N ARG A 292 -7.94 -9.28 8.72
CA ARG A 292 -8.65 -9.78 7.54
C ARG A 292 -8.16 -11.14 7.06
N LEU A 293 -6.85 -11.35 7.04
CA LEU A 293 -6.29 -12.66 6.67
C LEU A 293 -6.64 -13.73 7.70
N ARG A 294 -6.65 -13.40 9.00
CA ARG A 294 -7.18 -14.29 10.04
C ARG A 294 -8.66 -14.61 9.80
N ASP A 295 -9.47 -13.59 9.48
CA ASP A 295 -10.91 -13.77 9.23
C ASP A 295 -11.17 -14.57 7.94
N ALA A 296 -10.30 -14.48 6.94
CA ALA A 296 -10.27 -15.36 5.78
C ALA A 296 -9.80 -16.80 6.10
N GLY A 297 -9.33 -17.05 7.32
CA GLY A 297 -8.86 -18.34 7.80
C GLY A 297 -7.41 -18.67 7.44
N ALA A 298 -6.61 -17.70 6.99
CA ALA A 298 -5.19 -17.88 6.71
C ALA A 298 -4.40 -18.07 8.03
N VAL A 299 -3.30 -18.83 7.96
CA VAL A 299 -2.49 -19.24 9.12
C VAL A 299 -1.19 -18.46 9.14
N LEU A 300 -1.00 -17.59 10.12
CA LEU A 300 0.23 -16.80 10.26
C LEU A 300 1.36 -17.66 10.84
N VAL A 301 2.39 -17.95 10.05
CA VAL A 301 3.52 -18.82 10.47
C VAL A 301 4.78 -18.06 10.87
N ALA A 302 4.94 -16.81 10.41
CA ALA A 302 6.12 -16.03 10.73
C ALA A 302 5.93 -14.52 10.53
N LYS A 303 6.67 -13.72 11.33
CA LYS A 303 7.03 -12.34 11.02
C LYS A 303 8.33 -12.38 10.23
N LEU A 304 8.30 -11.84 9.01
CA LEU A 304 9.39 -11.93 8.03
C LEU A 304 10.23 -10.65 8.02
N SER A 305 11.55 -10.79 7.93
CA SER A 305 12.50 -9.69 7.98
C SER A 305 12.23 -8.63 6.92
N MET A 306 12.66 -7.43 7.22
CA MET A 306 12.57 -6.28 6.33
C MET A 306 13.78 -5.38 6.52
N GLY A 307 14.12 -4.61 5.50
CA GLY A 307 15.13 -3.57 5.69
C GLY A 307 14.71 -2.57 6.76
N ALA A 308 15.67 -2.16 7.58
CA ALA A 308 15.43 -1.25 8.71
C ALA A 308 14.60 -0.03 8.28
N LEU A 309 13.49 0.21 8.98
CA LEU A 309 12.54 1.30 8.67
C LEU A 309 12.17 1.37 7.18
N ALA A 310 11.98 0.21 6.56
CA ALA A 310 11.60 0.02 5.16
C ALA A 310 12.63 0.50 4.12
N GLN A 311 13.95 0.43 4.41
CA GLN A 311 15.02 0.68 3.44
C GLN A 311 15.84 -0.58 3.14
N GLY A 312 15.96 -0.95 1.85
CA GLY A 312 16.80 -2.06 1.41
C GLY A 312 16.47 -3.41 2.07
N GLY A 313 17.45 -4.32 2.14
CA GLY A 313 17.30 -5.66 2.72
C GLY A 313 18.13 -5.88 4.00
N ARG A 314 18.79 -4.84 4.52
CA ARG A 314 19.58 -4.88 5.76
C ARG A 314 18.73 -4.50 6.96
N TRP A 315 18.76 -5.33 8.01
CA TRP A 315 18.07 -5.11 9.27
C TRP A 315 19.04 -5.33 10.45
N PHE A 316 18.62 -5.19 11.68
CA PHE A 316 19.53 -5.28 12.84
C PHE A 316 20.29 -6.63 12.94
N ALA A 317 19.73 -7.71 12.43
CA ALA A 317 20.42 -9.02 12.40
C ALA A 317 21.19 -9.30 11.10
N GLY A 318 21.44 -8.28 10.26
CA GLY A 318 22.22 -8.43 9.02
C GLY A 318 21.39 -8.29 7.75
N VAL A 319 21.84 -8.89 6.65
CA VAL A 319 21.18 -8.82 5.33
C VAL A 319 20.32 -10.06 5.12
N THR A 320 19.09 -9.85 4.64
CA THR A 320 18.25 -10.96 4.14
C THR A 320 18.80 -11.44 2.81
N ARG A 321 19.13 -12.73 2.71
CA ARG A 321 19.81 -13.32 1.55
C ARG A 321 18.84 -13.69 0.45
N ASN A 322 19.38 -13.76 -0.77
CA ASN A 322 18.66 -14.25 -1.94
C ASN A 322 18.77 -15.79 -2.01
N PRO A 323 17.67 -16.54 -2.07
CA PRO A 323 17.71 -18.01 -2.07
C PRO A 323 18.31 -18.62 -3.36
N TRP A 324 18.47 -17.83 -4.43
CA TRP A 324 19.14 -18.29 -5.66
C TRP A 324 20.66 -18.28 -5.57
N GLN A 325 21.23 -17.44 -4.68
CA GLN A 325 22.68 -17.32 -4.47
C GLN A 325 22.96 -17.03 -2.99
N VAL A 326 22.62 -17.99 -2.14
CA VAL A 326 22.63 -17.83 -0.68
C VAL A 326 24.03 -17.72 -0.09
N GLU A 327 25.05 -18.27 -0.75
CA GLU A 327 26.44 -18.27 -0.29
C GLU A 327 27.15 -16.93 -0.52
N GLU A 328 26.62 -16.09 -1.38
CA GLU A 328 27.21 -14.77 -1.65
C GLU A 328 26.67 -13.72 -0.68
N ASP A 329 27.45 -13.35 0.31
CA ASP A 329 27.07 -12.35 1.31
C ASP A 329 26.71 -10.97 0.73
N ARG A 330 27.18 -10.65 -0.48
CA ARG A 330 26.89 -9.41 -1.18
C ARG A 330 25.54 -9.42 -1.90
N ILE A 331 24.92 -10.60 -2.09
CA ILE A 331 23.69 -10.75 -2.83
C ILE A 331 22.51 -10.91 -1.88
N GLY A 332 21.92 -9.78 -1.56
CA GLY A 332 20.67 -9.74 -0.80
C GLY A 332 19.44 -9.96 -1.68
N SER A 333 18.31 -10.17 -1.02
CA SER A 333 16.98 -10.28 -1.64
C SER A 333 16.45 -8.96 -2.20
N SER A 334 17.21 -7.84 -2.12
CA SER A 334 16.66 -6.48 -2.23
C SER A 334 15.67 -6.19 -1.09
N GLY A 335 14.82 -5.18 -1.23
CA GLY A 335 13.86 -4.84 -0.16
C GLY A 335 12.96 -3.66 -0.52
N SER A 336 12.22 -3.20 0.43
CA SER A 336 12.28 -3.50 1.87
C SER A 336 11.45 -4.73 2.31
N SER A 337 10.61 -5.34 1.46
CA SER A 337 9.94 -6.62 1.75
C SER A 337 10.90 -7.79 1.49
N ALA A 338 12.07 -7.74 2.12
CA ALA A 338 13.19 -8.64 1.91
C ALA A 338 12.86 -10.08 2.30
N GLY A 339 12.42 -10.30 3.53
CA GLY A 339 12.00 -11.60 4.04
C GLY A 339 10.78 -12.17 3.32
N PRO A 340 9.72 -11.38 3.06
CA PRO A 340 8.59 -11.82 2.25
C PRO A 340 8.98 -12.42 0.91
N ALA A 341 9.82 -11.73 0.11
CA ALA A 341 10.25 -12.25 -1.18
C ALA A 341 11.17 -13.47 -1.06
N SER A 342 12.15 -13.42 -0.14
CA SER A 342 13.09 -14.52 0.10
C SER A 342 12.37 -15.79 0.58
N ALA A 343 11.50 -15.69 1.57
CA ALA A 343 10.75 -16.82 2.11
C ALA A 343 9.77 -17.43 1.08
N THR A 344 9.09 -16.58 0.29
CA THR A 344 8.18 -17.07 -0.76
C THR A 344 8.95 -17.80 -1.87
N ALA A 345 10.08 -17.23 -2.32
CA ALA A 345 10.94 -17.85 -3.33
C ALA A 345 11.54 -19.19 -2.88
N ALA A 346 11.90 -19.30 -1.59
CA ALA A 346 12.45 -20.53 -0.99
C ALA A 346 11.39 -21.58 -0.60
N GLY A 347 10.10 -21.34 -0.87
CA GLY A 347 9.02 -22.25 -0.51
C GLY A 347 8.87 -22.42 1.00
N LEU A 348 9.04 -21.37 1.80
CA LEU A 348 8.92 -21.41 3.26
C LEU A 348 7.54 -20.96 3.76
N VAL A 349 6.72 -20.43 2.87
CA VAL A 349 5.34 -19.98 3.12
C VAL A 349 4.49 -20.23 1.89
N GLY A 350 3.16 -20.35 2.04
CA GLY A 350 2.21 -20.44 0.93
C GLY A 350 2.15 -19.14 0.14
N PHE A 351 2.17 -18.00 0.85
CA PHE A 351 2.28 -16.64 0.32
C PHE A 351 2.79 -15.69 1.40
N SER A 352 3.11 -14.47 1.04
CA SER A 352 3.46 -13.42 2.00
C SER A 352 2.84 -12.07 1.65
N ILE A 353 2.79 -11.18 2.64
CA ILE A 353 2.33 -9.79 2.47
C ILE A 353 3.49 -8.86 2.76
N GLY A 354 3.73 -7.93 1.84
CA GLY A 354 4.72 -6.88 1.94
C GLY A 354 4.11 -5.49 1.82
N THR A 355 4.98 -4.47 1.77
CA THR A 355 4.60 -3.08 1.54
C THR A 355 5.50 -2.43 0.51
N GLU A 356 4.97 -1.42 -0.16
CA GLU A 356 5.74 -0.60 -1.08
C GLU A 356 5.43 0.89 -0.93
N THR A 357 6.48 1.65 -0.65
CA THR A 357 6.50 3.10 -0.79
C THR A 357 7.05 3.46 -2.17
N LEU A 358 8.24 2.91 -2.49
CA LEU A 358 8.92 3.07 -3.78
C LEU A 358 9.75 1.80 -4.08
N GLY A 359 9.15 0.82 -4.73
CA GLY A 359 9.80 -0.40 -5.19
C GLY A 359 9.85 -1.55 -4.18
N SER A 360 9.33 -1.39 -2.96
CA SER A 360 9.55 -2.35 -1.86
C SER A 360 8.74 -3.66 -1.93
N ILE A 361 7.84 -3.84 -2.90
CA ILE A 361 7.25 -5.12 -3.32
C ILE A 361 7.89 -5.57 -4.63
N ILE A 362 7.91 -4.67 -5.61
CA ILE A 362 8.36 -4.97 -6.98
C ILE A 362 9.84 -5.38 -7.01
N SER A 363 10.72 -4.61 -6.35
CA SER A 363 12.17 -4.87 -6.40
C SER A 363 12.58 -6.20 -5.76
N PRO A 364 12.15 -6.54 -4.51
CA PRO A 364 12.49 -7.84 -3.93
C PRO A 364 11.79 -9.00 -4.63
N SER A 365 10.57 -8.84 -5.14
CA SER A 365 9.91 -9.86 -5.94
C SER A 365 10.68 -10.16 -7.23
N SER A 366 11.08 -9.12 -7.95
CA SER A 366 11.92 -9.26 -9.15
C SER A 366 13.26 -9.92 -8.83
N ARG A 367 13.92 -9.52 -7.73
CA ARG A 367 15.24 -10.02 -7.33
C ARG A 367 15.21 -11.48 -6.88
N CYS A 368 14.08 -11.94 -6.31
CA CYS A 368 13.90 -13.31 -5.83
C CYS A 368 13.13 -14.21 -6.82
N GLY A 369 12.68 -13.69 -7.97
CA GLY A 369 11.99 -14.47 -9.00
C GLY A 369 10.60 -14.93 -8.58
N VAL A 370 9.86 -14.09 -7.88
CA VAL A 370 8.47 -14.34 -7.47
C VAL A 370 7.54 -13.27 -8.03
N THR A 371 6.24 -13.53 -8.01
CA THR A 371 5.22 -12.58 -8.43
C THR A 371 4.89 -11.63 -7.29
N GLY A 372 5.01 -10.32 -7.55
CA GLY A 372 4.66 -9.28 -6.58
C GLY A 372 3.58 -8.36 -7.13
N LEU A 373 2.51 -8.18 -6.38
CA LEU A 373 1.45 -7.22 -6.71
C LEU A 373 1.51 -6.03 -5.75
N ARG A 374 1.78 -4.86 -6.31
CA ARG A 374 1.55 -3.56 -5.66
C ARG A 374 0.17 -3.08 -6.07
N PRO A 375 -0.83 -3.08 -5.18
CA PRO A 375 -2.16 -2.56 -5.51
C PRO A 375 -2.18 -1.04 -5.65
N THR A 376 -3.30 -0.49 -6.09
CA THR A 376 -3.58 0.95 -6.05
C THR A 376 -3.40 1.50 -4.63
N TYR A 377 -2.84 2.71 -4.51
CA TYR A 377 -2.81 3.41 -3.23
C TYR A 377 -4.24 3.57 -2.69
N GLY A 378 -4.44 3.25 -1.41
CA GLY A 378 -5.79 3.23 -0.83
C GLY A 378 -6.65 2.04 -1.27
N ARG A 379 -6.04 0.92 -1.70
CA ARG A 379 -6.76 -0.34 -1.96
C ARG A 379 -6.85 -1.22 -0.72
N VAL A 380 -5.80 -1.27 0.07
CA VAL A 380 -5.68 -2.03 1.32
C VAL A 380 -5.41 -1.07 2.46
N SER A 381 -6.12 -1.21 3.57
CA SER A 381 -5.91 -0.38 4.75
C SER A 381 -4.51 -0.55 5.33
N ARG A 382 -3.87 0.57 5.65
CA ARG A 382 -2.54 0.64 6.28
C ARG A 382 -2.62 0.74 7.80
N TYR A 383 -3.82 0.75 8.39
CA TYR A 383 -3.96 0.79 9.83
C TYR A 383 -3.18 -0.34 10.49
N GLY A 384 -2.35 0.02 11.46
CA GLY A 384 -1.47 -0.91 12.18
C GLY A 384 -0.21 -1.33 11.41
N ALA A 385 0.05 -0.78 10.24
CA ALA A 385 1.34 -0.88 9.57
C ALA A 385 2.24 0.30 9.94
N MET A 386 3.54 0.09 10.10
CA MET A 386 4.51 1.18 10.24
C MET A 386 4.41 2.14 9.06
N GLY A 387 4.09 3.39 9.30
CA GLY A 387 4.09 4.43 8.27
C GLY A 387 5.51 4.89 7.93
N LEU A 388 5.87 4.87 6.65
CA LEU A 388 7.07 5.51 6.13
C LEU A 388 6.70 6.78 5.35
N SER A 389 5.66 6.71 4.54
CA SER A 389 5.13 7.83 3.77
C SER A 389 3.61 7.70 3.69
N TRP A 390 2.90 8.57 4.38
CA TRP A 390 1.43 8.54 4.45
C TRP A 390 0.76 8.71 3.09
N THR A 391 1.47 9.29 2.11
CA THR A 391 0.91 9.52 0.77
C THR A 391 1.43 8.55 -0.29
N MET A 392 2.32 7.60 0.07
CA MET A 392 2.91 6.67 -0.90
C MET A 392 2.86 5.19 -0.46
N ASP A 393 2.65 4.85 0.82
CA ASP A 393 2.67 3.48 1.29
C ASP A 393 1.48 2.66 0.78
N LYS A 394 1.74 1.44 0.33
CA LYS A 394 0.78 0.45 -0.18
C LYS A 394 1.10 -0.92 0.37
N ILE A 395 0.09 -1.71 0.64
CA ILE A 395 0.20 -3.10 1.12
C ILE A 395 -0.19 -4.04 -0.01
N GLY A 396 0.59 -5.10 -0.25
CA GLY A 396 0.27 -6.04 -1.30
C GLY A 396 0.93 -7.41 -1.15
N PRO A 397 0.42 -8.43 -1.86
CA PRO A 397 0.90 -9.80 -1.79
C PRO A 397 2.17 -10.02 -2.61
N ILE A 398 2.97 -11.00 -2.13
CA ILE A 398 4.11 -11.59 -2.81
C ILE A 398 3.87 -13.10 -2.82
N CYS A 399 3.73 -13.66 -4.01
CA CYS A 399 3.27 -15.03 -4.25
C CYS A 399 4.12 -15.74 -5.32
N ARG A 400 3.84 -17.01 -5.58
CA ARG A 400 4.52 -17.75 -6.66
C ARG A 400 3.85 -17.59 -8.01
N GLY A 401 2.54 -17.33 -8.06
CA GLY A 401 1.78 -17.16 -9.29
C GLY A 401 0.91 -15.89 -9.29
N VAL A 402 0.45 -15.51 -10.46
CA VAL A 402 -0.38 -14.33 -10.67
C VAL A 402 -1.76 -14.48 -10.03
N GLU A 403 -2.41 -15.65 -10.17
CA GLU A 403 -3.72 -15.89 -9.55
C GLU A 403 -3.63 -16.00 -8.03
N ASP A 404 -2.47 -16.39 -7.50
CA ASP A 404 -2.20 -16.38 -6.06
C ASP A 404 -2.24 -14.95 -5.51
N CYS A 405 -1.68 -13.98 -6.25
CA CYS A 405 -1.76 -12.57 -5.89
C CYS A 405 -3.21 -12.05 -5.90
N ALA A 406 -4.02 -12.46 -6.88
CA ALA A 406 -5.44 -12.11 -6.92
C ALA A 406 -6.19 -12.71 -5.72
N ALA A 407 -5.94 -13.98 -5.38
CA ALA A 407 -6.54 -14.65 -4.23
C ALA A 407 -6.15 -13.96 -2.91
N ALA A 408 -4.86 -13.66 -2.71
CA ALA A 408 -4.38 -12.99 -1.49
C ALA A 408 -4.94 -11.56 -1.36
N LEU A 409 -4.99 -10.79 -2.46
CA LEU A 409 -5.60 -9.45 -2.47
C LEU A 409 -7.08 -9.50 -2.12
N SER A 410 -7.82 -10.51 -2.61
CA SER A 410 -9.27 -10.64 -2.35
C SER A 410 -9.60 -10.77 -0.86
N GLY A 411 -8.68 -11.31 -0.05
CA GLY A 411 -8.83 -11.41 1.41
C GLY A 411 -8.36 -10.20 2.20
N ALA A 412 -7.74 -9.19 1.54
CA ALA A 412 -7.09 -8.08 2.25
C ALA A 412 -7.65 -6.69 1.91
N TYR A 413 -8.30 -6.50 0.76
CA TYR A 413 -8.70 -5.18 0.24
C TYR A 413 -9.98 -4.62 0.88
N GLY A 414 -10.19 -3.31 0.68
CA GLY A 414 -11.44 -2.58 0.99
C GLY A 414 -11.36 -1.75 2.28
N PRO A 415 -12.37 -0.88 2.53
CA PRO A 415 -12.38 0.03 3.66
C PRO A 415 -12.58 -0.70 4.99
N ASP A 416 -11.96 -0.17 6.05
CA ASP A 416 -12.09 -0.66 7.43
C ASP A 416 -12.61 0.44 8.38
N GLY A 417 -12.81 1.66 7.88
CA GLY A 417 -13.23 2.82 8.65
C GLY A 417 -12.11 3.43 9.51
N ARG A 418 -10.89 2.90 9.45
CA ARG A 418 -9.70 3.38 10.19
C ARG A 418 -8.71 4.11 9.27
N ASP A 419 -8.36 3.55 8.12
CA ASP A 419 -7.59 4.24 7.07
C ASP A 419 -8.56 4.96 6.12
N LEU A 420 -8.67 6.29 6.27
CA LEU A 420 -9.60 7.12 5.51
C LEU A 420 -9.22 7.31 4.03
N THR A 421 -8.05 6.83 3.62
CA THR A 421 -7.61 6.89 2.22
C THR A 421 -8.13 5.71 1.40
N VAL A 422 -8.69 4.68 2.04
CA VAL A 422 -9.13 3.47 1.36
C VAL A 422 -10.45 3.72 0.60
N GLY A 423 -10.38 3.52 -0.71
CA GLY A 423 -11.55 3.61 -1.59
C GLY A 423 -12.45 2.38 -1.50
N ASP A 424 -13.77 2.61 -1.47
CA ASP A 424 -14.77 1.54 -1.55
C ASP A 424 -15.05 1.19 -3.02
N VAL A 425 -14.08 0.53 -3.65
CA VAL A 425 -14.15 0.09 -5.05
C VAL A 425 -14.00 -1.44 -5.09
N PRO A 426 -14.98 -2.18 -5.65
CA PRO A 426 -14.91 -3.64 -5.74
C PRO A 426 -13.69 -4.13 -6.52
N PHE A 427 -13.11 -5.25 -6.10
CA PHE A 427 -12.05 -5.93 -6.86
C PHE A 427 -12.68 -6.98 -7.78
N HIS A 428 -12.44 -6.82 -9.10
CA HIS A 428 -12.92 -7.73 -10.13
C HIS A 428 -11.79 -8.62 -10.63
N TRP A 429 -12.01 -9.94 -10.63
CA TRP A 429 -11.07 -10.90 -11.18
C TRP A 429 -11.77 -11.99 -11.99
N GLU A 430 -11.46 -12.06 -13.29
CA GLU A 430 -11.96 -13.03 -14.27
C GLU A 430 -10.79 -13.54 -15.13
N PRO A 431 -10.17 -14.69 -14.78
CA PRO A 431 -8.95 -15.18 -15.42
C PRO A 431 -9.16 -15.71 -16.86
N SER A 432 -10.40 -16.01 -17.23
CA SER A 432 -10.76 -16.51 -18.56
C SER A 432 -10.92 -15.41 -19.61
N ARG A 433 -10.92 -14.14 -19.20
CA ARG A 433 -11.12 -13.02 -20.11
C ARG A 433 -9.90 -12.80 -21.00
N SER A 434 -10.09 -12.82 -22.33
CA SER A 434 -9.02 -12.66 -23.32
C SER A 434 -8.32 -11.30 -23.21
N VAL A 435 -7.01 -11.29 -23.47
CA VAL A 435 -6.18 -10.07 -23.55
C VAL A 435 -6.16 -9.47 -24.96
N ALA A 436 -6.65 -10.18 -25.98
CA ALA A 436 -6.56 -9.77 -27.38
C ALA A 436 -7.23 -8.43 -27.70
N ASN A 437 -8.28 -8.07 -26.94
CA ASN A 437 -9.00 -6.81 -27.11
C ASN A 437 -8.57 -5.72 -26.12
N MET A 438 -7.51 -5.96 -25.34
CA MET A 438 -6.98 -4.98 -24.42
C MET A 438 -6.01 -4.03 -25.14
N ARG A 439 -6.05 -2.77 -24.76
CA ARG A 439 -5.10 -1.74 -25.23
C ARG A 439 -3.84 -1.84 -24.37
N ILE A 440 -2.79 -2.43 -24.93
CA ILE A 440 -1.57 -2.72 -24.17
C ILE A 440 -0.40 -1.92 -24.76
N GLY A 441 0.10 -0.96 -23.99
CA GLY A 441 1.32 -0.23 -24.31
C GLY A 441 2.59 -0.93 -23.78
N TYR A 442 3.75 -0.60 -24.32
CA TYR A 442 5.03 -0.94 -23.71
C TYR A 442 5.96 0.27 -23.72
N LEU A 443 6.70 0.51 -22.64
CA LEU A 443 7.59 1.66 -22.51
C LEU A 443 8.87 1.44 -23.30
N LYS A 444 8.82 1.75 -24.61
CA LYS A 444 9.92 1.49 -25.54
C LYS A 444 11.25 2.06 -25.06
N THR A 445 11.25 3.30 -24.59
CA THR A 445 12.47 3.97 -24.09
C THR A 445 13.10 3.22 -22.91
N GLU A 446 12.32 2.70 -21.94
CA GLU A 446 12.88 1.95 -20.80
C GLU A 446 13.47 0.59 -21.22
N PHE A 447 12.90 -0.07 -22.23
CA PHE A 447 13.47 -1.31 -22.79
C PHE A 447 14.75 -1.03 -23.60
N ASP A 448 14.76 0.05 -24.39
CA ASP A 448 15.92 0.44 -25.22
C ASP A 448 17.13 0.88 -24.36
N GLN A 449 16.90 1.49 -23.21
CA GLN A 449 17.93 1.91 -22.25
C GLN A 449 18.64 0.72 -21.57
N GLN A 450 18.13 -0.50 -21.73
CA GLN A 450 18.84 -1.67 -21.23
C GLN A 450 20.14 -1.88 -22.00
N THR A 451 21.29 -1.73 -21.30
CA THR A 451 22.63 -1.80 -21.91
C THR A 451 23.21 -3.21 -21.93
N ASP A 452 22.78 -4.08 -21.00
CA ASP A 452 23.21 -5.48 -20.92
C ASP A 452 22.55 -6.29 -22.05
N PRO A 453 23.33 -6.84 -23.02
CA PRO A 453 22.78 -7.57 -24.18
C PRO A 453 21.98 -8.80 -23.81
N GLU A 454 22.37 -9.53 -22.75
CA GLU A 454 21.68 -10.72 -22.30
C GLU A 454 20.31 -10.36 -21.71
N ARG A 455 20.26 -9.36 -20.85
CA ARG A 455 19.01 -8.84 -20.30
C ARG A 455 18.09 -8.27 -21.37
N LYS A 456 18.67 -7.57 -22.36
CA LYS A 456 17.91 -7.05 -23.52
C LYS A 456 17.26 -8.20 -24.30
N THR A 457 17.99 -9.29 -24.53
CA THR A 457 17.47 -10.49 -25.20
C THR A 457 16.31 -11.10 -24.40
N ILE A 458 16.44 -11.24 -23.07
CA ILE A 458 15.39 -11.77 -22.20
C ILE A 458 14.13 -10.89 -22.28
N TYR A 459 14.26 -9.57 -22.25
CA TYR A 459 13.11 -8.67 -22.38
C TYR A 459 12.46 -8.76 -23.76
N GLN A 460 13.25 -8.90 -24.84
CA GLN A 460 12.69 -9.10 -26.17
C GLN A 460 11.87 -10.40 -26.24
N GLN A 461 12.41 -11.50 -25.70
CA GLN A 461 11.70 -12.78 -25.61
C GLN A 461 10.41 -12.66 -24.79
N ALA A 462 10.41 -11.86 -23.71
CA ALA A 462 9.21 -11.62 -22.90
C ALA A 462 8.12 -10.85 -23.69
N LEU A 463 8.51 -9.82 -24.46
CA LEU A 463 7.58 -9.10 -25.33
C LEU A 463 7.02 -10.00 -26.46
N ASP A 464 7.84 -10.87 -27.00
CA ASP A 464 7.41 -11.81 -28.06
C ASP A 464 6.49 -12.91 -27.49
N ALA A 465 6.74 -13.39 -26.27
CA ALA A 465 5.82 -14.30 -25.57
C ALA A 465 4.45 -13.66 -25.32
N LEU A 466 4.39 -12.36 -24.96
CA LEU A 466 3.13 -11.62 -24.84
C LEU A 466 2.37 -11.52 -26.15
N LYS A 467 3.07 -11.24 -27.28
CA LYS A 467 2.45 -11.22 -28.62
C LYS A 467 1.90 -12.59 -28.97
N SER A 468 2.67 -13.66 -28.69
CA SER A 468 2.24 -15.05 -28.91
C SER A 468 1.04 -15.45 -28.05
N ALA A 469 0.89 -14.85 -26.86
CA ALA A 469 -0.28 -14.99 -26.01
C ALA A 469 -1.51 -14.17 -26.48
N GLY A 470 -1.39 -13.47 -27.61
CA GLY A 470 -2.45 -12.69 -28.24
C GLY A 470 -2.49 -11.21 -27.87
N ALA A 471 -1.47 -10.69 -27.17
CA ALA A 471 -1.41 -9.27 -26.83
C ALA A 471 -0.98 -8.44 -28.03
N ASN A 472 -1.71 -7.35 -28.33
CA ASN A 472 -1.32 -6.36 -29.33
C ASN A 472 -0.54 -5.23 -28.62
N LEU A 473 0.79 -5.28 -28.69
CA LEU A 473 1.68 -4.34 -28.01
C LEU A 473 1.98 -3.11 -28.89
N GLN A 474 1.76 -1.92 -28.35
CA GLN A 474 2.10 -0.66 -29.00
C GLN A 474 3.16 0.09 -28.20
N PRO A 475 4.15 0.74 -28.86
CA PRO A 475 5.13 1.57 -28.16
C PRO A 475 4.46 2.82 -27.58
N ILE A 476 4.76 3.11 -26.32
CA ILE A 476 4.30 4.31 -25.62
C ILE A 476 5.44 4.94 -24.82
N GLU A 477 5.26 6.18 -24.42
CA GLU A 477 6.17 6.91 -23.56
C GLU A 477 5.44 7.43 -22.32
N LEU A 478 6.17 7.55 -21.22
CA LEU A 478 5.69 8.22 -20.02
C LEU A 478 5.55 9.73 -20.26
N PRO A 479 4.68 10.41 -19.50
CA PRO A 479 4.64 11.86 -19.51
C PRO A 479 6.02 12.48 -19.27
N LYS A 480 6.34 13.52 -20.02
CA LYS A 480 7.58 14.29 -19.84
C LYS A 480 7.48 15.15 -18.59
N PHE A 481 7.98 14.66 -17.48
CA PHE A 481 7.89 15.32 -16.19
C PHE A 481 9.18 15.17 -15.39
N SER A 482 9.56 16.20 -14.62
CA SER A 482 10.75 16.17 -13.75
C SER A 482 10.45 15.38 -12.45
N VAL A 483 10.10 14.09 -12.58
CA VAL A 483 9.63 13.25 -11.47
C VAL A 483 10.66 13.08 -10.35
N ALA A 484 11.96 13.17 -10.67
CA ALA A 484 13.03 13.06 -9.67
C ALA A 484 12.93 14.15 -8.59
N ALA A 485 12.46 15.36 -8.94
CA ALA A 485 12.23 16.45 -8.00
C ALA A 485 11.13 16.11 -6.98
N LEU A 486 10.16 15.26 -7.33
CA LEU A 486 9.06 14.85 -6.45
C LEU A 486 9.48 13.85 -5.37
N ARG A 487 10.72 13.31 -5.40
CA ARG A 487 11.24 12.45 -4.32
C ARG A 487 11.29 13.18 -2.97
N ILE A 488 11.29 14.50 -2.99
CA ILE A 488 11.15 15.34 -1.78
C ILE A 488 9.94 14.92 -0.93
N ILE A 489 8.85 14.47 -1.55
CA ILE A 489 7.65 13.99 -0.84
C ILE A 489 8.00 12.81 0.06
N LEU A 490 8.64 11.78 -0.51
CA LEU A 490 9.03 10.58 0.24
C LEU A 490 9.98 10.93 1.40
N VAL A 491 11.05 11.68 1.12
CA VAL A 491 12.10 11.89 2.13
C VAL A 491 11.65 12.82 3.25
N ALA A 492 10.77 13.80 2.96
CA ALA A 492 10.18 14.68 3.98
C ALA A 492 9.21 13.91 4.89
N GLU A 493 8.35 13.06 4.31
CA GLU A 493 7.41 12.25 5.07
C GLU A 493 8.15 11.20 5.92
N ALA A 494 9.17 10.53 5.37
CA ALA A 494 9.99 9.57 6.09
C ALA A 494 10.77 10.21 7.25
N ALA A 495 11.35 11.41 7.04
CA ALA A 495 12.00 12.15 8.11
C ALA A 495 11.03 12.59 9.21
N THR A 496 9.79 12.90 8.86
CA THR A 496 8.73 13.23 9.83
C THR A 496 8.33 12.01 10.63
N ALA A 497 8.16 10.84 9.98
CA ALA A 497 7.79 9.59 10.63
C ALA A 497 8.80 9.16 11.71
N PHE A 498 10.09 9.45 11.51
CA PHE A 498 11.17 9.06 12.40
C PHE A 498 11.94 10.25 13.00
N ASP A 499 11.26 11.39 13.18
CA ASP A 499 11.85 12.59 13.74
C ASP A 499 12.31 12.39 15.18
N ASP A 500 11.56 11.63 15.98
CA ASP A 500 11.88 11.40 17.40
C ASP A 500 13.22 10.69 17.56
N ILE A 501 13.44 9.56 16.89
CA ILE A 501 14.72 8.84 16.96
C ILE A 501 15.87 9.63 16.32
N THR A 502 15.56 10.56 15.41
CA THR A 502 16.56 11.45 14.83
C THR A 502 17.01 12.51 15.82
N ARG A 503 16.09 13.07 16.61
CA ARG A 503 16.37 14.10 17.62
C ARG A 503 17.03 13.56 18.88
N ASP A 504 16.60 12.38 19.35
CA ASP A 504 17.15 11.75 20.56
C ASP A 504 18.42 10.93 20.28
N GLY A 505 18.83 10.77 19.02
CA GLY A 505 20.07 10.11 18.61
C GLY A 505 19.97 8.61 18.38
N ARG A 506 18.83 7.94 18.68
CA ARG A 506 18.64 6.49 18.43
C ARG A 506 18.74 6.13 16.93
N VAL A 507 18.63 7.09 16.04
CA VAL A 507 18.93 6.91 14.61
C VAL A 507 20.34 6.39 14.36
N ASN A 508 21.29 6.61 15.29
CA ASN A 508 22.67 6.10 15.22
C ASN A 508 22.76 4.58 15.46
N GLU A 509 21.71 3.95 16.00
CA GLU A 509 21.62 2.51 16.24
C GLU A 509 21.17 1.74 14.99
N LEU A 510 20.73 2.43 13.91
CA LEU A 510 20.33 1.77 12.68
C LEU A 510 21.54 1.09 12.01
N SER A 511 21.30 -0.08 11.42
CA SER A 511 22.34 -0.93 10.82
C SER A 511 23.04 -0.35 9.59
N GLY A 512 22.47 0.68 8.96
CA GLY A 512 23.06 1.44 7.84
C GLY A 512 23.40 2.86 8.26
N GLN A 513 24.66 3.31 8.06
CA GLN A 513 25.15 4.64 8.46
C GLN A 513 25.91 5.37 7.35
N THR A 514 25.71 4.96 6.07
CA THR A 514 26.33 5.65 4.93
C THR A 514 25.51 6.86 4.51
N GLU A 515 26.06 7.65 3.58
CA GLU A 515 25.38 8.82 3.01
C GLU A 515 24.01 8.50 2.35
N ASN A 516 23.83 7.25 1.89
CA ASN A 516 22.61 6.79 1.22
C ASN A 516 21.61 6.10 2.16
N ASP A 517 21.93 5.98 3.44
CA ASP A 517 21.09 5.33 4.43
C ASP A 517 20.15 6.32 5.14
N TRP A 518 19.11 5.79 5.79
CA TRP A 518 18.10 6.59 6.50
C TRP A 518 18.66 7.62 7.48
N PRO A 519 19.68 7.33 8.32
CA PRO A 519 20.17 8.32 9.26
C PRO A 519 20.58 9.64 8.62
N ASN A 520 21.30 9.57 7.48
CA ASN A 520 21.69 10.77 6.75
C ASN A 520 20.48 11.42 6.06
N THR A 521 19.62 10.61 5.45
CA THR A 521 18.40 11.11 4.80
C THR A 521 17.49 11.84 5.81
N PHE A 522 17.25 11.26 6.98
CA PHE A 522 16.39 11.90 8.00
C PHE A 522 16.98 13.22 8.51
N ARG A 523 18.30 13.27 8.74
CA ARG A 523 18.97 14.50 9.17
C ARG A 523 18.89 15.59 8.08
N SER A 524 19.23 15.26 6.85
CA SER A 524 19.29 16.23 5.74
C SER A 524 17.88 16.70 5.33
N SER A 525 16.88 15.83 5.39
CA SER A 525 15.50 16.19 5.02
C SER A 525 14.83 17.18 5.98
N ARG A 526 15.38 17.37 7.18
CA ARG A 526 14.93 18.43 8.12
C ARG A 526 15.17 19.84 7.57
N PHE A 527 16.04 19.98 6.59
CA PHE A 527 16.32 21.25 5.91
C PHE A 527 15.42 21.51 4.69
N ILE A 528 14.46 20.60 4.40
CA ILE A 528 13.47 20.82 3.36
C ILE A 528 12.41 21.80 3.88
N PRO A 529 12.27 23.01 3.28
CA PRO A 529 11.22 23.92 3.67
C PRO A 529 9.83 23.36 3.39
N ALA A 530 8.86 23.64 4.27
CA ALA A 530 7.47 23.22 4.07
C ALA A 530 6.88 23.75 2.74
N VAL A 531 7.33 24.92 2.27
CA VAL A 531 6.90 25.50 0.98
C VAL A 531 7.30 24.61 -0.20
N GLU A 532 8.48 23.98 -0.15
CA GLU A 532 8.94 23.08 -1.20
C GLU A 532 8.21 21.74 -1.18
N TYR A 533 7.92 21.22 0.01
CA TYR A 533 7.06 20.02 0.15
C TYR A 533 5.66 20.26 -0.42
N ILE A 534 5.02 21.38 -0.06
CA ILE A 534 3.68 21.74 -0.58
C ILE A 534 3.74 21.96 -2.10
N ARG A 535 4.81 22.60 -2.61
CA ARG A 535 5.03 22.78 -4.05
C ARG A 535 5.14 21.44 -4.76
N ALA A 536 5.89 20.48 -4.20
CA ALA A 536 6.03 19.13 -4.73
C ALA A 536 4.67 18.40 -4.77
N GLN A 537 3.84 18.50 -3.72
CA GLN A 537 2.48 17.94 -3.72
C GLN A 537 1.57 18.57 -4.80
N ARG A 538 1.72 19.89 -5.06
CA ARG A 538 0.99 20.55 -6.16
C ARG A 538 1.50 20.08 -7.53
N ALA A 539 2.80 19.93 -7.71
CA ALA A 539 3.40 19.40 -8.94
C ALA A 539 3.01 17.92 -9.17
N ARG A 540 2.95 17.12 -8.10
CA ARG A 540 2.39 15.75 -8.15
C ARG A 540 0.99 15.72 -8.74
N ARG A 541 0.14 16.72 -8.42
CA ARG A 541 -1.20 16.83 -9.00
C ARG A 541 -1.19 16.98 -10.52
N LEU A 542 -0.23 17.72 -11.08
CA LEU A 542 -0.06 17.83 -12.52
C LEU A 542 0.35 16.48 -13.13
N LEU A 543 1.31 15.80 -12.52
CA LEU A 543 1.69 14.44 -12.93
C LEU A 543 0.52 13.44 -12.90
N MET A 544 -0.39 13.58 -11.92
CA MET A 544 -1.62 12.75 -11.87
C MET A 544 -2.54 13.02 -13.07
N HIS A 545 -2.66 14.27 -13.53
CA HIS A 545 -3.42 14.61 -14.74
C HIS A 545 -2.79 13.98 -15.98
N ASP A 546 -1.48 14.12 -16.15
CA ASP A 546 -0.76 13.57 -17.30
C ASP A 546 -0.86 12.03 -17.34
N MET A 547 -0.79 11.38 -16.18
CA MET A 547 -0.96 9.93 -16.07
C MET A 547 -2.41 9.47 -16.30
N GLU A 548 -3.40 10.26 -15.89
CA GLU A 548 -4.80 9.98 -16.19
C GLU A 548 -5.06 10.06 -17.71
N GLU A 549 -4.48 11.06 -18.40
CA GLU A 549 -4.56 11.18 -19.85
C GLU A 549 -3.92 9.98 -20.54
N LEU A 550 -2.71 9.58 -20.14
CA LEU A 550 -2.06 8.38 -20.66
C LEU A 550 -2.93 7.13 -20.44
N MET A 551 -3.36 6.88 -19.20
CA MET A 551 -4.12 5.67 -18.87
C MET A 551 -5.56 5.67 -19.37
N SER A 552 -6.08 6.79 -19.86
CA SER A 552 -7.36 6.82 -20.60
C SER A 552 -7.28 6.12 -21.96
N GLN A 553 -6.09 6.06 -22.53
CA GLN A 553 -5.82 5.44 -23.83
C GLN A 553 -5.41 3.96 -23.71
N TRP A 554 -4.92 3.54 -22.55
CA TRP A 554 -4.36 2.21 -22.31
C TRP A 554 -4.98 1.52 -21.11
N ASP A 555 -5.23 0.23 -21.22
CA ASP A 555 -5.70 -0.60 -20.11
C ASP A 555 -4.53 -1.07 -19.26
N VAL A 556 -3.38 -1.35 -19.89
CA VAL A 556 -2.14 -1.80 -19.25
C VAL A 556 -0.95 -1.25 -20.03
N PHE A 557 0.13 -0.94 -19.34
CA PHE A 557 1.43 -0.83 -20.01
C PHE A 557 2.48 -1.74 -19.37
N VAL A 558 3.47 -2.11 -20.20
CA VAL A 558 4.53 -3.05 -19.87
C VAL A 558 5.86 -2.32 -19.77
N SER A 559 6.67 -2.64 -18.77
CA SER A 559 8.01 -2.08 -18.57
C SER A 559 8.99 -3.14 -18.03
N PRO A 560 10.31 -2.91 -18.10
CA PRO A 560 11.26 -3.70 -17.32
C PRO A 560 10.94 -3.65 -15.82
N ALA A 561 11.28 -4.68 -15.04
CA ALA A 561 11.21 -4.65 -13.58
C ALA A 561 12.62 -4.67 -12.95
N PRO A 562 12.85 -3.88 -11.90
CA PRO A 562 11.87 -3.12 -11.13
C PRO A 562 11.39 -1.82 -11.80
N GLY A 563 11.82 -1.50 -13.00
CA GLY A 563 11.56 -0.24 -13.68
C GLY A 563 12.57 0.86 -13.30
N SER A 564 12.51 1.96 -14.01
CA SER A 564 13.29 3.16 -13.72
C SER A 564 12.37 4.34 -13.39
N GLN A 565 12.10 5.18 -14.35
CA GLN A 565 11.17 6.30 -14.21
C GLN A 565 9.72 5.83 -13.98
N SER A 566 9.29 4.74 -14.64
CA SER A 566 7.96 4.14 -14.49
C SER A 566 7.67 3.75 -13.03
N LEU A 567 8.66 3.21 -12.32
CA LEU A 567 8.50 2.86 -10.91
C LEU A 567 8.21 4.10 -10.05
N LEU A 568 8.96 5.20 -10.23
CA LEU A 568 8.78 6.44 -9.47
C LEU A 568 7.44 7.12 -9.82
N VAL A 569 7.13 7.26 -11.11
CA VAL A 569 5.87 7.85 -11.59
C VAL A 569 4.68 7.13 -10.99
N THR A 570 4.61 5.81 -11.11
CA THR A 570 3.45 5.02 -10.70
C THR A 570 3.30 4.91 -9.18
N ASN A 571 4.40 4.99 -8.42
CA ASN A 571 4.34 5.12 -6.97
C ASN A 571 3.84 6.49 -6.50
N LEU A 572 4.25 7.57 -7.16
CA LEU A 572 3.77 8.93 -6.90
C LEU A 572 2.29 9.11 -7.25
N THR A 573 1.82 8.48 -8.31
CA THR A 573 0.42 8.62 -8.78
C THR A 573 -0.51 7.53 -8.26
N GLY A 574 0.03 6.53 -7.54
CA GLY A 574 -0.75 5.50 -6.87
C GLY A 574 -1.23 4.34 -7.75
N HIS A 575 -0.72 4.17 -8.97
CA HIS A 575 -1.14 3.11 -9.90
C HIS A 575 -0.73 1.71 -9.45
N PRO A 576 -1.57 0.69 -9.68
CA PRO A 576 -1.23 -0.71 -9.39
C PRO A 576 -0.22 -1.26 -10.39
N ALA A 577 0.64 -2.16 -9.93
CA ALA A 577 1.55 -2.89 -10.81
C ALA A 577 1.77 -4.31 -10.31
N VAL A 578 2.00 -5.24 -11.24
CA VAL A 578 2.41 -6.62 -10.95
C VAL A 578 3.70 -6.92 -11.69
N CYS A 579 4.68 -7.50 -11.00
CA CYS A 579 5.88 -8.03 -11.64
C CYS A 579 5.87 -9.56 -11.60
N VAL A 580 6.37 -10.16 -12.69
CA VAL A 580 6.53 -11.61 -12.81
C VAL A 580 7.91 -11.94 -13.37
N PRO A 581 8.51 -13.09 -13.03
CA PRO A 581 9.80 -13.49 -13.59
C PRO A 581 9.71 -13.69 -15.11
N CYS A 582 10.76 -13.26 -15.83
CA CYS A 582 10.79 -13.34 -17.29
C CYS A 582 12.05 -13.99 -17.85
N GLY A 583 12.96 -14.46 -17.02
CA GLY A 583 14.16 -15.15 -17.44
C GLY A 583 15.27 -15.14 -16.40
N PHE A 584 16.35 -15.83 -16.71
CA PHE A 584 17.54 -15.94 -15.89
C PHE A 584 18.77 -15.67 -16.76
N PRO A 585 19.45 -14.54 -16.57
CA PRO A 585 20.76 -14.31 -17.17
C PRO A 585 21.81 -15.29 -16.60
N ARG A 586 22.99 -15.40 -17.23
CA ARG A 586 24.08 -16.27 -16.78
C ARG A 586 24.53 -16.04 -15.34
N SER A 587 24.23 -14.86 -14.79
CA SER A 587 24.46 -14.56 -13.37
C SER A 587 23.63 -15.45 -12.43
N GLY A 588 22.63 -16.18 -12.94
CA GLY A 588 21.76 -17.07 -12.16
C GLY A 588 20.70 -16.35 -11.31
N LEU A 589 20.66 -15.00 -11.36
CA LEU A 589 19.64 -14.23 -10.65
C LEU A 589 18.43 -13.95 -11.55
N PRO A 590 17.21 -14.05 -11.03
CA PRO A 590 16.01 -13.81 -11.82
C PRO A 590 15.94 -12.39 -12.40
N GLN A 591 15.33 -12.28 -13.58
CA GLN A 591 14.92 -11.04 -14.20
C GLN A 591 13.40 -11.05 -14.33
N SER A 592 12.77 -9.88 -14.23
CA SER A 592 11.31 -9.76 -14.26
C SER A 592 10.83 -8.66 -15.20
N ILE A 593 9.57 -8.78 -15.60
CA ILE A 593 8.81 -7.80 -16.38
C ILE A 593 7.64 -7.29 -15.54
N MET A 594 7.24 -6.04 -15.72
CA MET A 594 6.22 -5.38 -14.90
C MET A 594 5.04 -4.92 -15.77
N PHE A 595 3.83 -5.11 -15.26
CA PHE A 595 2.56 -4.72 -15.87
C PHE A 595 1.88 -3.70 -14.96
N THR A 596 1.61 -2.51 -15.49
CA THR A 596 0.97 -1.41 -14.75
C THR A 596 -0.44 -1.17 -15.31
N GLY A 597 -1.44 -1.10 -14.44
CA GLY A 597 -2.84 -0.87 -14.78
C GLY A 597 -3.37 0.49 -14.36
N GLY A 598 -4.61 0.78 -14.72
CA GLY A 598 -5.35 1.94 -14.24
C GLY A 598 -5.66 1.85 -12.74
N LEU A 599 -5.95 3.00 -12.12
CA LEU A 599 -6.30 3.06 -10.69
C LEU A 599 -7.53 2.18 -10.39
N TYR A 600 -7.43 1.38 -9.35
CA TYR A 600 -8.45 0.43 -8.87
C TYR A 600 -8.86 -0.66 -9.90
N ASP A 601 -8.06 -0.86 -10.95
CA ASP A 601 -8.22 -1.97 -11.89
C ASP A 601 -7.00 -2.90 -11.85
N GLU A 602 -6.75 -3.51 -10.69
CA GLU A 602 -5.71 -4.53 -10.52
C GLU A 602 -5.97 -5.76 -11.41
N GLY A 603 -7.23 -5.98 -11.76
CA GLY A 603 -7.63 -7.08 -12.64
C GLY A 603 -7.04 -6.99 -14.04
N ALA A 604 -6.85 -5.79 -14.59
CA ALA A 604 -6.29 -5.60 -15.93
C ALA A 604 -4.82 -6.04 -16.01
N PRO A 605 -3.88 -5.49 -15.20
CA PRO A 605 -2.49 -5.91 -15.24
C PRO A 605 -2.29 -7.38 -14.82
N LEU A 606 -3.09 -7.88 -13.86
CA LEU A 606 -3.06 -9.30 -13.50
C LEU A 606 -3.49 -10.22 -14.67
N ARG A 607 -4.48 -9.83 -15.50
CA ARG A 607 -4.88 -10.63 -16.68
C ARG A 607 -3.77 -10.70 -17.72
N VAL A 608 -3.10 -9.59 -18.03
CA VAL A 608 -1.98 -9.58 -18.97
C VAL A 608 -0.81 -10.39 -18.42
N ALA A 609 -0.50 -10.24 -17.13
CA ALA A 609 0.52 -11.02 -16.44
C ALA A 609 0.19 -12.53 -16.44
N LEU A 610 -1.08 -12.92 -16.23
CA LEU A 610 -1.51 -14.33 -16.27
C LEU A 610 -1.40 -14.92 -17.70
N ALA A 611 -1.74 -14.14 -18.72
CA ALA A 611 -1.58 -14.60 -20.11
C ALA A 611 -0.09 -14.84 -20.41
N TYR A 612 0.79 -13.97 -19.93
CA TYR A 612 2.23 -14.15 -20.01
C TYR A 612 2.72 -15.36 -19.22
N GLU A 613 2.29 -15.51 -17.96
CA GLU A 613 2.65 -16.63 -17.08
C GLU A 613 2.30 -17.98 -17.70
N ARG A 614 1.12 -18.08 -18.34
CA ARG A 614 0.67 -19.30 -19.04
C ARG A 614 1.42 -19.59 -20.33
N ALA A 615 1.97 -18.56 -20.98
CA ALA A 615 2.77 -18.70 -22.20
C ALA A 615 4.24 -19.04 -21.92
N THR A 616 4.67 -19.01 -20.65
CA THR A 616 6.06 -19.22 -20.24
C THR A 616 6.15 -20.18 -19.06
N GLN A 617 7.38 -20.54 -18.67
CA GLN A 617 7.62 -21.47 -17.55
C GLN A 617 8.39 -20.81 -16.39
N TRP A 618 8.66 -19.52 -16.45
CA TRP A 618 9.54 -18.87 -15.48
C TRP A 618 9.03 -18.90 -14.04
N HIS A 619 7.71 -18.86 -13.85
CA HIS A 619 7.06 -18.93 -12.53
C HIS A 619 7.16 -20.30 -11.87
N THR A 620 7.48 -21.39 -12.63
CA THR A 620 7.65 -22.74 -12.08
C THR A 620 9.08 -22.98 -11.58
N MET A 621 10.01 -22.10 -11.94
CA MET A 621 11.39 -22.21 -11.47
C MET A 621 11.51 -21.78 -10.01
N HIS A 622 12.30 -22.52 -9.26
CA HIS A 622 12.59 -22.24 -7.86
C HIS A 622 14.06 -22.51 -7.53
N PRO A 623 14.62 -21.87 -6.49
CA PRO A 623 16.00 -22.11 -6.09
C PRO A 623 16.21 -23.56 -5.65
N LYS A 624 17.41 -24.07 -5.90
CA LYS A 624 17.84 -25.34 -5.33
C LYS A 624 18.05 -25.15 -3.82
N MET A 625 17.47 -26.05 -3.03
CA MET A 625 17.52 -25.96 -1.56
C MET A 625 18.56 -26.90 -0.97
N ASP A 626 19.68 -27.09 -1.68
CA ASP A 626 20.77 -28.06 -1.36
C ASP A 626 21.92 -27.45 -0.52
N TRP A 627 21.75 -26.23 -0.07
CA TRP A 627 22.72 -25.44 0.72
C TRP A 627 22.53 -25.56 2.25
N VAL A 628 21.59 -26.39 2.76
CA VAL A 628 21.35 -26.72 4.19
C VAL A 628 21.22 -28.23 4.39
#